data_3724721cdae3db0871b522a9919b40cc
#
_entry.id   3724721cdae3db0871b522a9919b40cc
#
_cell.length_a   1.000
_cell.length_b   1.000
_cell.length_c   1.000
_cell.angle_alpha   90.00
_cell.angle_beta   90.00
_cell.angle_gamma   90.00
#
_symmetry.space_group_name_H-M   'P 1'
#
loop_
_entity.id
_entity.type
_entity.pdbx_description
1 polymer ?
#
loop_
_entity_poly.entity_id
_entity_poly.type
_entity_poly.pdbx_seq_one_letter_code
_entity_poly.pdbx_strand_id
1 'polypeptide(L)'
;MMEYDLFDDYGDHSSFDCAQTEIEKFINAGFDSKVLDLGIPFYGRPADKGEYWYNYGDYAKILGKYSNKAEIDGKQAYFNSYGLVYDKTSLAIDYELGGVMVLWCLDTAAMI
;
A
#
# COMPACT_ATOMS: atom_id res chain seq x y z
N MET A 1 2.44 -10.10 5.89
CA MET A 1 1.60 -9.06 6.51
C MET A 1 0.76 -8.41 5.44
N MET A 2 -0.53 -8.29 5.69
CA MET A 2 -1.51 -7.85 4.69
C MET A 2 -1.98 -6.41 4.97
N GLU A 3 -1.02 -5.49 5.22
CA GLU A 3 -1.38 -4.10 5.49
C GLU A 3 -1.89 -3.35 4.25
N TYR A 4 -1.74 -3.94 3.08
CA TYR A 4 -2.12 -3.28 1.84
C TYR A 4 -3.64 -3.01 1.70
N ASP A 5 -4.46 -3.60 2.54
CA ASP A 5 -5.90 -3.31 2.57
C ASP A 5 -6.33 -2.54 3.82
N LEU A 6 -5.40 -2.01 4.59
CA LEU A 6 -5.72 -1.22 5.77
C LEU A 6 -5.91 0.25 5.43
N PHE A 7 -6.83 0.88 6.15
CA PHE A 7 -7.01 2.33 6.15
C PHE A 7 -6.60 2.85 7.51
N ASP A 8 -5.85 3.95 7.55
CA ASP A 8 -5.52 4.57 8.82
C ASP A 8 -6.66 5.46 9.32
N ASP A 9 -6.46 6.07 10.50
CA ASP A 9 -7.47 6.92 11.15
C ASP A 9 -7.85 8.16 10.32
N TYR A 10 -7.00 8.54 9.37
CA TYR A 10 -7.23 9.67 8.48
C TYR A 10 -7.83 9.25 7.13
N GLY A 11 -8.06 7.97 6.94
CA GLY A 11 -8.61 7.43 5.72
C GLY A 11 -7.60 7.05 4.65
N ASP A 12 -6.33 7.27 4.86
CA ASP A 12 -5.28 6.89 3.92
C ASP A 12 -5.17 5.37 3.83
N HIS A 13 -5.27 4.86 2.63
CA HIS A 13 -5.15 3.43 2.38
C HIS A 13 -3.69 3.00 2.35
N SER A 14 -3.37 1.99 3.15
CA SER A 14 -2.03 1.37 3.17
C SER A 14 -0.91 2.40 3.32
N SER A 15 -1.03 3.25 4.35
CA SER A 15 -0.06 4.31 4.62
C SER A 15 1.26 3.76 5.17
N PHE A 16 2.29 4.63 5.21
CA PHE A 16 3.56 4.28 5.85
C PHE A 16 3.37 3.97 7.34
N ASP A 17 2.56 4.76 8.03
CA ASP A 17 2.29 4.55 9.45
C ASP A 17 1.61 3.20 9.72
N CYS A 18 0.68 2.79 8.86
CA CYS A 18 0.07 1.46 8.95
C CYS A 18 1.13 0.38 8.78
N ALA A 19 2.02 0.51 7.81
CA ALA A 19 3.08 -0.47 7.57
C ALA A 19 3.99 -0.61 8.77
N GLN A 20 4.45 0.50 9.33
CA GLN A 20 5.34 0.49 10.51
C GLN A 20 4.64 -0.11 11.72
N THR A 21 3.39 0.26 11.97
CA THR A 21 2.60 -0.24 13.09
C THR A 21 2.41 -1.75 12.99
N GLU A 22 2.08 -2.27 11.81
CA GLU A 22 1.89 -3.69 11.61
C GLU A 22 3.19 -4.48 11.77
N ILE A 23 4.31 -3.97 11.27
CA ILE A 23 5.63 -4.60 11.46
C ILE A 23 5.94 -4.72 12.94
N GLU A 24 5.82 -3.63 13.70
CA GLU A 24 6.09 -3.62 15.12
C GLU A 24 5.17 -4.56 15.89
N LYS A 25 3.91 -4.62 15.50
CA LYS A 25 2.92 -5.49 16.11
C LYS A 25 3.30 -6.97 15.96
N PHE A 26 3.73 -7.41 14.78
CA PHE A 26 4.15 -8.78 14.56
C PHE A 26 5.46 -9.10 15.28
N ILE A 27 6.41 -8.18 15.30
CA ILE A 27 7.68 -8.37 16.03
C ILE A 27 7.41 -8.47 17.54
N ASN A 28 6.56 -7.61 18.08
CA ASN A 28 6.20 -7.64 19.49
C ASN A 28 5.43 -8.90 19.87
N ALA A 29 4.73 -9.52 18.92
CA ALA A 29 4.04 -10.79 19.13
C ALA A 29 4.98 -12.01 19.08
N GLY A 30 6.27 -11.81 18.80
CA GLY A 30 7.27 -12.85 18.85
C GLY A 30 7.69 -13.42 17.49
N PHE A 31 7.21 -12.85 16.38
CA PHE A 31 7.64 -13.30 15.04
C PHE A 31 9.06 -12.80 14.74
N ASP A 32 9.86 -13.67 14.15
CA ASP A 32 11.16 -13.27 13.61
C ASP A 32 10.93 -12.39 12.38
N SER A 33 11.59 -11.22 12.34
CA SER A 33 11.44 -10.29 11.23
C SER A 33 11.77 -10.94 9.88
N LYS A 34 12.69 -11.87 9.84
CA LYS A 34 13.14 -12.54 8.61
C LYS A 34 12.08 -13.44 7.97
N VAL A 35 11.03 -13.81 8.69
CA VAL A 35 9.92 -14.59 8.14
C VAL A 35 8.74 -13.71 7.76
N LEU A 36 8.85 -12.41 7.93
CA LEU A 36 7.79 -11.45 7.59
C LEU A 36 8.06 -10.82 6.22
N ASP A 37 7.03 -10.73 5.42
CA ASP A 37 7.04 -9.97 4.17
C ASP A 37 6.03 -8.84 4.27
N LEU A 38 6.42 -7.65 3.82
CA LEU A 38 5.52 -6.49 3.79
C LEU A 38 4.77 -6.45 2.46
N GLY A 39 3.44 -6.48 2.53
CA GLY A 39 2.61 -6.34 1.35
C GLY A 39 2.46 -4.88 0.94
N ILE A 40 2.69 -4.58 -0.34
CA ILE A 40 2.58 -3.24 -0.91
C ILE A 40 1.58 -3.29 -2.05
N PRO A 41 0.49 -2.49 -2.01
CA PRO A 41 -0.47 -2.48 -3.10
C PRO A 41 0.03 -1.63 -4.27
N PHE A 42 -0.07 -2.19 -5.47
CA PHE A 42 0.13 -1.45 -6.72
C PHE A 42 -1.22 -1.07 -7.33
N TYR A 43 -2.17 -0.70 -6.49
CA TYR A 43 -3.49 -0.25 -6.88
C TYR A 43 -3.97 0.85 -5.93
N GLY A 44 -5.00 1.57 -6.35
CA GLY A 44 -5.63 2.60 -5.51
C GLY A 44 -6.97 2.15 -4.96
N ARG A 45 -7.35 2.74 -3.86
CA ARG A 45 -8.65 2.52 -3.22
C ARG A 45 -9.35 3.85 -2.99
N PRO A 46 -10.69 3.88 -3.11
CA PRO A 46 -11.43 5.11 -2.85
C PRO A 46 -11.44 5.48 -1.36
N ALA A 47 -11.45 6.77 -1.07
CA ALA A 47 -11.47 7.28 0.31
C ALA A 47 -12.72 6.88 1.07
N ASP A 48 -13.83 6.62 0.37
CA ASP A 48 -15.09 6.18 1.00
C ASP A 48 -15.07 4.70 1.41
N LYS A 49 -13.92 4.02 1.23
CA LYS A 49 -13.72 2.61 1.55
C LYS A 49 -14.62 1.67 0.73
N GLY A 50 -15.11 2.13 -0.42
CA GLY A 50 -15.88 1.30 -1.32
C GLY A 50 -15.06 0.15 -1.91
N GLU A 51 -15.74 -0.89 -2.38
CA GLU A 51 -15.11 -2.07 -2.96
C GLU A 51 -14.73 -1.83 -4.42
N TYR A 52 -13.89 -0.83 -4.67
CA TYR A 52 -13.40 -0.49 -5.99
C TYR A 52 -11.89 -0.36 -5.97
N TRP A 53 -11.22 -0.87 -7.00
CA TRP A 53 -9.78 -0.83 -7.14
C TRP A 53 -9.41 -0.06 -8.40
N TYR A 54 -8.51 0.91 -8.24
CA TYR A 54 -7.98 1.68 -9.37
C TYR A 54 -6.63 1.12 -9.77
N ASN A 55 -6.45 0.87 -11.07
CA ASN A 55 -5.17 0.40 -11.57
C ASN A 55 -4.13 1.53 -11.49
N TYR A 56 -3.04 1.31 -10.80
CA TYR A 56 -1.98 2.32 -10.66
C TYR A 56 -1.47 2.82 -12.02
N GLY A 57 -1.30 1.92 -12.98
CA GLY A 57 -0.79 2.28 -14.31
C GLY A 57 -1.63 3.33 -15.04
N ASP A 58 -2.94 3.35 -14.80
CA ASP A 58 -3.83 4.31 -15.44
C ASP A 58 -3.71 5.71 -14.87
N TYR A 59 -3.24 5.84 -13.63
CA TYR A 59 -3.22 7.12 -12.91
C TYR A 59 -1.81 7.57 -12.52
N ALA A 60 -0.79 6.82 -12.88
CA ALA A 60 0.59 7.09 -12.48
C ALA A 60 1.06 8.48 -12.90
N LYS A 61 0.66 8.96 -14.09
CA LYS A 61 1.05 10.28 -14.58
C LYS A 61 0.42 11.41 -13.78
N ILE A 62 -0.82 11.22 -13.30
CA ILE A 62 -1.53 12.20 -12.48
C ILE A 62 -0.90 12.28 -11.09
N LEU A 63 -0.54 11.13 -10.53
CA LEU A 63 0.06 11.04 -9.21
C LEU A 63 1.49 11.60 -9.17
N GLY A 64 2.27 11.39 -10.23
CA GLY A 64 3.70 11.66 -10.19
C GLY A 64 4.42 10.71 -9.24
N LYS A 65 5.60 11.13 -8.76
CA LYS A 65 6.46 10.24 -7.97
C LYS A 65 6.11 10.20 -6.48
N TYR A 66 5.50 11.26 -5.95
CA TYR A 66 5.39 11.43 -4.51
C TYR A 66 3.97 11.62 -4.00
N SER A 67 3.01 11.82 -4.87
CA SER A 67 1.62 11.96 -4.44
C SER A 67 0.96 10.61 -4.25
N ASN A 68 0.34 10.42 -3.11
CA ASN A 68 -0.40 9.20 -2.78
C ASN A 68 -1.91 9.38 -2.92
N LYS A 69 -2.34 10.55 -3.39
CA LYS A 69 -3.76 10.91 -3.50
C LYS A 69 -4.06 11.44 -4.89
N ALA A 70 -5.20 11.06 -5.42
CA ALA A 70 -5.73 11.62 -6.67
C ALA A 70 -7.23 11.76 -6.57
N GLU A 71 -7.79 12.78 -7.24
CA GLU A 71 -9.23 12.92 -7.41
C GLU A 71 -9.62 12.28 -8.72
N ILE A 72 -10.49 11.27 -8.66
CA ILE A 72 -10.96 10.51 -9.81
C ILE A 72 -12.47 10.55 -9.83
N ASP A 73 -13.04 11.11 -10.91
CA ASP A 73 -14.49 11.24 -11.08
C ASP A 73 -15.20 11.89 -9.87
N GLY A 74 -14.57 12.92 -9.30
CA GLY A 74 -15.10 13.64 -8.15
C GLY A 74 -14.89 12.96 -6.82
N LYS A 75 -14.21 11.83 -6.78
CA LYS A 75 -13.90 11.09 -5.55
C LYS A 75 -12.41 11.03 -5.32
N GLN A 76 -12.00 11.13 -4.06
CA GLN A 76 -10.60 10.98 -3.69
C GLN A 76 -10.22 9.50 -3.64
N ALA A 77 -9.07 9.17 -4.21
CA ALA A 77 -8.49 7.84 -4.18
C ALA A 77 -7.08 7.90 -3.60
N TYR A 78 -6.68 6.83 -2.92
CA TYR A 78 -5.37 6.70 -2.31
C TYR A 78 -4.57 5.59 -2.98
N PHE A 79 -3.30 5.88 -3.22
CA PHE A 79 -2.35 4.97 -3.87
C PHE A 79 -1.05 4.91 -3.07
N ASN A 80 -0.24 3.89 -3.34
CA ASN A 80 1.15 3.89 -2.95
C ASN A 80 1.98 4.35 -4.16
N SER A 81 2.43 5.59 -4.13
CA SER A 81 3.25 6.17 -5.20
C SER A 81 4.68 5.64 -5.13
N TYR A 82 5.51 6.01 -6.12
CA TYR A 82 6.93 5.65 -6.13
C TYR A 82 7.62 6.01 -4.81
N GLY A 83 7.42 7.22 -4.29
CA GLY A 83 8.03 7.66 -3.04
C GLY A 83 7.62 6.81 -1.85
N LEU A 84 6.34 6.46 -1.75
CA LEU A 84 5.86 5.62 -0.66
C LEU A 84 6.36 4.18 -0.78
N VAL A 85 6.41 3.62 -1.98
CA VAL A 85 6.98 2.29 -2.21
C VAL A 85 8.45 2.27 -1.83
N TYR A 86 9.19 3.32 -2.18
CA TYR A 86 10.59 3.48 -1.78
C TYR A 86 10.72 3.50 -0.25
N ASP A 87 9.92 4.31 0.42
CA ASP A 87 9.97 4.43 1.89
C ASP A 87 9.59 3.11 2.57
N LYS A 88 8.59 2.42 2.08
CA LYS A 88 8.19 1.11 2.62
C LYS A 88 9.25 0.05 2.40
N THR A 89 9.91 0.05 1.26
CA THR A 89 11.01 -0.87 0.98
C THR A 89 12.19 -0.60 1.91
N SER A 90 12.52 0.66 2.14
CA SER A 90 13.55 1.06 3.10
C SER A 90 13.19 0.63 4.52
N LEU A 91 11.90 0.75 4.89
CA LEU A 91 11.40 0.29 6.18
C LEU A 91 11.59 -1.22 6.34
N ALA A 92 11.28 -1.99 5.31
CA ALA A 92 11.48 -3.44 5.33
C ALA A 92 12.96 -3.80 5.52
N ILE A 93 13.86 -3.07 4.88
CA ILE A 93 15.30 -3.27 5.05
C ILE A 93 15.72 -2.92 6.48
N ASP A 94 15.25 -1.81 7.02
CA ASP A 94 15.62 -1.35 8.37
C ASP A 94 15.19 -2.33 9.45
N TYR A 95 14.03 -2.97 9.28
CA TYR A 95 13.56 -4.01 10.21
C TYR A 95 14.06 -5.40 9.88
N GLU A 96 14.89 -5.55 8.86
CA GLU A 96 15.45 -6.84 8.41
C GLU A 96 14.36 -7.87 8.09
N LEU A 97 13.30 -7.42 7.39
CA LEU A 97 12.23 -8.31 6.94
C LEU A 97 12.74 -9.28 5.87
N GLY A 98 12.03 -10.38 5.69
CA GLY A 98 12.34 -11.36 4.66
C GLY A 98 12.19 -10.83 3.25
N GLY A 99 11.27 -9.88 3.04
CA GLY A 99 11.06 -9.27 1.73
C GLY A 99 9.85 -8.37 1.70
N VAL A 100 9.48 -7.97 0.49
CA VAL A 100 8.25 -7.26 0.20
C VAL A 100 7.44 -8.06 -0.81
N MET A 101 6.11 -8.01 -0.70
CA MET A 101 5.20 -8.65 -1.62
C MET A 101 4.38 -7.56 -2.31
N VAL A 102 4.38 -7.57 -3.64
CA VAL A 102 3.61 -6.63 -4.42
C VAL A 102 2.28 -7.27 -4.80
N LEU A 103 1.19 -6.61 -4.44
CA LEU A 103 -0.13 -7.00 -4.89
C LEU A 103 -0.55 -6.11 -6.05
N TRP A 104 -0.87 -6.74 -7.16
CA TRP A 104 -1.16 -6.07 -8.42
C TRP A 104 -2.66 -6.13 -8.70
N CYS A 105 -3.25 -4.96 -9.01
CA CYS A 105 -4.60 -4.94 -9.54
C CYS A 105 -4.51 -4.84 -11.06
N LEU A 106 -4.80 -5.94 -11.74
CA LEU A 106 -4.93 -5.96 -13.18
C LEU A 106 -6.29 -5.39 -13.59
N ASP A 107 -6.46 -5.12 -14.88
CA ASP A 107 -7.77 -4.80 -15.43
C ASP A 107 -8.78 -5.86 -14.97
N THR A 108 -9.98 -5.42 -14.60
CA THR A 108 -11.05 -6.29 -14.12
C THR A 108 -11.30 -7.46 -15.07
N ALA A 109 -11.22 -7.22 -16.36
CA ALA A 109 -11.36 -8.28 -17.37
C ALA A 109 -10.23 -9.31 -17.32
N ALA A 110 -9.03 -8.90 -16.92
CA ALA A 110 -7.88 -9.80 -16.80
C ALA A 110 -7.89 -10.57 -15.48
N MET A 111 -8.64 -10.13 -14.50
CA MET A 111 -8.77 -10.80 -13.20
C MET A 111 -9.81 -11.91 -13.21
N ILE A 112 -10.61 -11.96 -14.21
CA ILE A 112 -11.63 -12.98 -14.42
C ILE A 112 -11.05 -14.11 -15.29
#